data_b0050aa0e188545a948a46f915ecec54
#
_entry.id   b0050aa0e188545a948a46f915ecec54
#
_cell.length_a   1.000
_cell.length_b   1.000
_cell.length_c   1.000
_cell.angle_alpha   90.00
_cell.angle_beta   90.00
_cell.angle_gamma   90.00
#
_symmetry.space_group_name_H-M   'P 1'
#
loop_
_entity.id
_entity.type
_entity.pdbx_description
1 polymer ?
#
loop_
_entity_poly.entity_id
_entity_poly.type
_entity_poly.pdbx_seq_one_letter_code
_entity_poly.pdbx_strand_id
1 'polypeptide(L)'
;RLVYRDSGLPGDQVVEHIVRTAPDHLTDGGWCQVLANWVIERDRPWDERLATWLPDDCDALVVQREVLDPASYVELWLKDSGHHPATGGDPAAYSHRYDTWLSWLEEQGVGGIGFGWINLHRTGGTTRDLLEWPYDVEQPIAPAIAGWAESAAAARTVGPDSHLVLRSDVVQETTGAVGAEDPSTIVIRQQRGFRRARQVDTVTAAVVGACDGDLPLGPLVDAVGQLLERDAASLREVYLPELTELVAEGFLEPAGTPRAGE
;
A
#
# COMPACT_ATOMS: atom_id res chain seq x y z
N ARG A 1 8.78 27.60 18.32
CA ARG A 1 7.43 27.09 18.14
C ARG A 1 6.86 27.72 16.87
N LEU A 2 6.52 26.90 15.87
CA LEU A 2 5.78 27.39 14.71
C LEU A 2 4.30 27.51 15.08
N VAL A 3 3.77 28.72 15.02
CA VAL A 3 2.35 29.01 15.33
C VAL A 3 1.43 28.46 14.23
N TYR A 4 1.95 28.33 13.01
CA TYR A 4 1.19 27.83 11.87
C TYR A 4 1.21 26.30 11.85
N ARG A 5 0.04 25.68 11.91
CA ARG A 5 -0.17 24.20 11.98
C ARG A 5 0.49 23.52 13.20
N ASP A 6 0.80 24.27 14.26
CA ASP A 6 1.26 23.68 15.52
C ASP A 6 0.07 23.05 16.25
N SER A 7 0.02 21.74 16.26
CA SER A 7 -1.02 20.96 16.95
C SER A 7 -0.86 20.94 18.48
N GLY A 8 0.22 21.51 18.99
CA GLY A 8 0.54 21.49 20.43
C GLY A 8 1.17 20.19 20.93
N LEU A 9 1.24 19.16 20.10
CA LEU A 9 1.94 17.91 20.38
C LEU A 9 3.24 17.82 19.55
N PRO A 10 4.34 17.29 20.11
CA PRO A 10 5.60 17.20 19.40
C PRO A 10 5.57 16.13 18.30
N GLY A 11 6.28 16.39 17.21
CA GLY A 11 6.46 15.44 16.11
C GLY A 11 5.13 15.05 15.46
N ASP A 12 4.92 13.76 15.31
CA ASP A 12 3.73 13.14 14.69
C ASP A 12 2.71 12.56 15.70
N GLN A 13 2.83 12.92 16.98
CA GLN A 13 1.95 12.41 18.04
C GLN A 13 0.46 12.72 17.81
N VAL A 14 0.13 13.78 17.06
CA VAL A 14 -1.26 14.07 16.67
C VAL A 14 -1.77 13.00 15.72
N VAL A 15 -0.96 12.59 14.75
CA VAL A 15 -1.33 11.52 13.80
C VAL A 15 -1.49 10.21 14.56
N GLU A 16 -0.54 9.87 15.42
CA GLU A 16 -0.62 8.69 16.29
C GLU A 16 -1.91 8.70 17.12
N HIS A 17 -2.24 9.82 17.77
CA HIS A 17 -3.45 9.96 18.56
C HIS A 17 -4.71 9.74 17.71
N ILE A 18 -4.80 10.37 16.53
CA ILE A 18 -5.94 10.20 15.62
C ILE A 18 -6.08 8.72 15.23
N VAL A 19 -4.99 8.07 14.82
CA VAL A 19 -5.01 6.68 14.38
C VAL A 19 -5.47 5.74 15.50
N ARG A 20 -4.94 5.91 16.72
CA ARG A 20 -5.26 5.07 17.88
C ARG A 20 -6.69 5.24 18.37
N THR A 21 -7.25 6.45 18.28
CA THR A 21 -8.58 6.77 18.79
C THR A 21 -9.67 6.72 17.72
N ALA A 22 -9.32 6.62 16.44
CA ALA A 22 -10.28 6.56 15.35
C ALA A 22 -11.41 5.51 15.55
N PRO A 23 -11.13 4.28 16.01
CA PRO A 23 -12.19 3.28 16.20
C PRO A 23 -13.30 3.70 17.15
N ASP A 24 -12.99 4.49 18.17
CA ASP A 24 -13.97 4.97 19.15
C ASP A 24 -15.00 5.92 18.53
N HIS A 25 -14.69 6.46 17.35
CA HIS A 25 -15.50 7.45 16.64
C HIS A 25 -16.11 6.91 15.34
N LEU A 26 -15.85 5.65 15.00
CA LEU A 26 -16.35 5.01 13.78
C LEU A 26 -17.49 4.05 14.11
N THR A 27 -18.50 4.05 13.26
CA THR A 27 -19.48 2.94 13.20
C THR A 27 -18.88 1.75 12.48
N ASP A 28 -19.48 0.57 12.59
CA ASP A 28 -19.11 -0.60 11.81
C ASP A 28 -19.19 -0.27 10.30
N GLY A 29 -18.16 -0.63 9.55
CA GLY A 29 -17.98 -0.24 8.14
C GLY A 29 -17.56 1.21 7.93
N GLY A 30 -17.34 1.99 8.99
CA GLY A 30 -16.89 3.38 8.91
C GLY A 30 -15.41 3.51 8.51
N TRP A 31 -15.07 4.64 7.93
CA TRP A 31 -13.72 4.96 7.48
C TRP A 31 -13.13 6.16 8.22
N CYS A 32 -11.84 6.07 8.58
CA CYS A 32 -10.99 7.20 8.92
C CYS A 32 -9.89 7.32 7.88
N GLN A 33 -9.82 8.46 7.19
CA GLN A 33 -8.81 8.72 6.17
C GLN A 33 -8.05 9.98 6.53
N VAL A 34 -6.74 9.86 6.66
CA VAL A 34 -5.85 10.95 7.09
C VAL A 34 -4.74 11.15 6.07
N LEU A 35 -4.62 12.38 5.56
CA LEU A 35 -3.40 12.82 4.91
C LEU A 35 -2.42 13.25 6.01
N ALA A 36 -1.28 12.57 6.09
CA ALA A 36 -0.38 12.71 7.22
C ALA A 36 1.09 12.71 6.82
N ASN A 37 1.90 13.15 7.76
CA ASN A 37 3.33 12.89 7.77
C ASN A 37 3.71 12.20 9.08
N TRP A 38 4.82 11.48 9.06
CA TRP A 38 5.33 10.73 10.20
C TRP A 38 6.86 10.71 10.23
N VAL A 39 7.40 10.59 11.41
CA VAL A 39 8.84 10.47 11.63
C VAL A 39 9.31 9.07 11.23
N ILE A 40 10.38 9.01 10.47
CA ILE A 40 11.16 7.81 10.19
C ILE A 40 12.41 7.87 11.09
N GLU A 41 12.52 6.93 12.02
CA GLU A 41 13.67 6.82 12.92
C GLU A 41 14.89 6.33 12.13
N ARG A 42 16.10 6.77 12.52
CA ARG A 42 17.34 6.24 11.94
C ARG A 42 17.45 4.75 12.22
N ASP A 43 17.98 4.02 11.26
CA ASP A 43 18.27 2.59 11.36
C ASP A 43 17.06 1.69 11.69
N ARG A 44 15.84 2.19 11.42
CA ARG A 44 14.60 1.43 11.63
C ARG A 44 13.69 1.53 10.41
N PRO A 45 13.05 0.41 9.98
CA PRO A 45 12.04 0.43 8.94
C PRO A 45 10.89 1.40 9.28
N TRP A 46 10.45 2.17 8.27
CA TRP A 46 9.45 3.22 8.47
C TRP A 46 8.10 2.69 8.95
N ASP A 47 7.74 1.48 8.53
CA ASP A 47 6.46 0.83 8.77
C ASP A 47 6.37 0.21 10.17
N GLU A 48 7.48 -0.23 10.78
CA GLU A 48 7.47 -0.88 12.08
C GLU A 48 6.81 -0.03 13.17
N ARG A 49 7.15 1.27 13.23
CA ARG A 49 6.60 2.19 14.21
C ARG A 49 5.13 2.48 13.94
N LEU A 50 4.75 2.73 12.67
CA LEU A 50 3.38 2.98 12.28
C LEU A 50 2.47 1.77 12.54
N ALA A 51 2.97 0.56 12.31
CA ALA A 51 2.23 -0.66 12.59
C ALA A 51 1.78 -0.74 14.06
N THR A 52 2.56 -0.15 15.00
CA THR A 52 2.17 -0.11 16.42
C THR A 52 1.02 0.83 16.75
N TRP A 53 0.66 1.74 15.85
CA TRP A 53 -0.47 2.66 16.03
C TRP A 53 -1.79 2.06 15.57
N LEU A 54 -1.72 1.09 14.65
CA LEU A 54 -2.90 0.57 13.97
C LEU A 54 -3.77 -0.25 14.93
N PRO A 55 -5.07 0.08 15.02
CA PRO A 55 -6.01 -0.59 15.93
C PRO A 55 -6.34 -2.02 15.46
N ASP A 56 -6.74 -2.90 16.39
CA ASP A 56 -6.97 -4.32 16.12
C ASP A 56 -8.37 -4.64 15.55
N ASP A 57 -9.27 -3.66 15.48
CA ASP A 57 -10.63 -3.79 14.95
C ASP A 57 -10.84 -3.07 13.60
N CYS A 58 -9.76 -2.62 12.99
CA CYS A 58 -9.77 -1.98 11.68
C CYS A 58 -8.79 -2.66 10.71
N ASP A 59 -9.21 -2.86 9.48
CA ASP A 59 -8.29 -3.06 8.38
C ASP A 59 -7.59 -1.73 8.07
N ALA A 60 -6.29 -1.75 7.82
CA ALA A 60 -5.49 -0.56 7.63
C ALA A 60 -4.67 -0.60 6.33
N LEU A 61 -4.81 0.44 5.52
CA LEU A 61 -3.97 0.71 4.35
C LEU A 61 -3.19 1.99 4.61
N VAL A 62 -1.88 1.87 4.80
CA VAL A 62 -0.97 3.00 4.92
C VAL A 62 -0.14 3.08 3.64
N VAL A 63 -0.13 4.24 2.99
CA VAL A 63 0.60 4.44 1.74
C VAL A 63 1.60 5.57 1.91
N GLN A 64 2.90 5.24 1.98
CA GLN A 64 3.98 6.21 1.97
C GLN A 64 4.24 6.66 0.53
N ARG A 65 3.98 7.94 0.27
CA ARG A 65 4.05 8.54 -1.08
C ARG A 65 5.37 9.23 -1.35
N GLU A 66 5.96 9.79 -0.33
CA GLU A 66 7.18 10.58 -0.41
C GLU A 66 7.95 10.51 0.91
N VAL A 67 9.25 10.61 0.83
CA VAL A 67 10.14 10.75 1.99
C VAL A 67 11.02 11.97 1.77
N LEU A 68 11.04 12.87 2.73
CA LEU A 68 11.98 13.98 2.78
C LEU A 68 13.05 13.71 3.83
N ASP A 69 14.29 14.10 3.52
CA ASP A 69 15.33 14.22 4.54
C ASP A 69 15.01 15.39 5.51
N PRO A 70 15.59 15.37 6.73
CA PRO A 70 15.31 16.41 7.72
C PRO A 70 15.58 17.84 7.25
N ALA A 71 16.63 18.04 6.45
CA ALA A 71 17.01 19.37 5.95
C ALA A 71 15.96 19.91 4.96
N SER A 72 15.57 19.08 3.98
CA SER A 72 14.52 19.39 3.01
C SER A 72 13.16 19.63 3.67
N TYR A 73 12.84 18.87 4.73
CA TYR A 73 11.61 19.05 5.51
C TYR A 73 11.58 20.41 6.23
N VAL A 74 12.68 20.80 6.90
CA VAL A 74 12.79 22.10 7.58
C VAL A 74 12.67 23.24 6.58
N GLU A 75 13.35 23.14 5.43
CA GLU A 75 13.29 24.16 4.38
C GLU A 75 11.86 24.32 3.83
N LEU A 76 11.17 23.21 3.55
CA LEU A 76 9.78 23.22 3.08
C LEU A 76 8.88 24.03 4.01
N TRP A 77 8.95 23.75 5.32
CA TRP A 77 8.07 24.42 6.29
C TRP A 77 8.46 25.86 6.58
N LEU A 78 9.74 26.19 6.56
CA LEU A 78 10.18 27.59 6.70
C LEU A 78 9.77 28.44 5.48
N LYS A 79 9.75 27.83 4.29
CA LYS A 79 9.27 28.46 3.07
C LYS A 79 7.75 28.67 3.10
N ASP A 80 6.99 27.63 3.47
CA ASP A 80 5.52 27.69 3.55
C ASP A 80 5.03 28.70 4.61
N SER A 81 5.78 28.83 5.70
CA SER A 81 5.49 29.82 6.76
C SER A 81 5.95 31.27 6.46
N GLY A 82 6.48 31.51 5.27
CA GLY A 82 6.92 32.85 4.84
C GLY A 82 8.24 33.34 5.46
N HIS A 83 8.99 32.45 6.10
CA HIS A 83 10.26 32.79 6.72
C HIS A 83 11.47 32.69 5.80
N HIS A 84 11.29 32.12 4.60
CA HIS A 84 12.39 31.93 3.64
C HIS A 84 12.82 33.29 3.03
N PRO A 85 14.14 33.55 2.89
CA PRO A 85 14.65 34.83 2.33
C PRO A 85 14.10 35.12 0.91
N ALA A 86 13.90 34.13 0.08
CA ALA A 86 13.33 34.30 -1.26
C ALA A 86 11.86 34.81 -1.25
N THR A 87 11.16 34.69 -0.13
CA THR A 87 9.79 35.19 0.07
C THR A 87 9.73 36.47 0.95
N GLY A 88 10.87 37.09 1.19
CA GLY A 88 10.99 38.35 1.96
C GLY A 88 11.31 38.16 3.46
N GLY A 89 11.65 36.91 3.88
CA GLY A 89 12.08 36.65 5.25
C GLY A 89 13.48 37.20 5.55
N ASP A 90 13.75 37.50 6.85
CA ASP A 90 15.07 37.89 7.30
C ASP A 90 16.06 36.71 7.23
N PRO A 91 17.19 36.82 6.50
CA PRO A 91 18.16 35.73 6.35
C PRO A 91 18.75 35.23 7.68
N ALA A 92 19.02 36.13 8.64
CA ALA A 92 19.60 35.75 9.93
C ALA A 92 18.59 34.97 10.79
N ALA A 93 17.34 35.41 10.81
CA ALA A 93 16.26 34.71 11.49
C ALA A 93 15.94 33.38 10.84
N TYR A 94 16.04 33.27 9.52
CA TYR A 94 15.90 32.01 8.78
C TYR A 94 16.96 31.02 9.22
N SER A 95 18.26 31.39 9.12
CA SER A 95 19.36 30.50 9.49
C SER A 95 19.24 29.98 10.92
N HIS A 96 18.93 30.90 11.87
CA HIS A 96 18.77 30.52 13.27
C HIS A 96 17.61 29.49 13.47
N ARG A 97 16.48 29.68 12.79
CA ARG A 97 15.34 28.75 12.87
C ARG A 97 15.66 27.42 12.21
N TYR A 98 16.31 27.46 11.05
CA TYR A 98 16.74 26.28 10.32
C TYR A 98 17.66 25.41 11.18
N ASP A 99 18.72 25.99 11.73
CA ASP A 99 19.68 25.29 12.58
C ASP A 99 19.01 24.73 13.85
N THR A 100 18.12 25.51 14.46
CA THR A 100 17.39 25.07 15.67
C THR A 100 16.52 23.86 15.40
N TRP A 101 15.81 23.85 14.27
CA TRP A 101 14.93 22.76 13.91
C TRP A 101 15.70 21.51 13.49
N LEU A 102 16.74 21.70 12.68
CA LEU A 102 17.57 20.61 12.22
C LEU A 102 18.26 19.91 13.40
N SER A 103 18.84 20.70 14.33
CA SER A 103 19.44 20.16 15.56
C SER A 103 18.43 19.38 16.40
N TRP A 104 17.20 19.89 16.55
CA TRP A 104 16.16 19.20 17.28
C TRP A 104 15.79 17.85 16.63
N LEU A 105 15.62 17.81 15.30
CA LEU A 105 15.34 16.56 14.57
C LEU A 105 16.49 15.57 14.72
N GLU A 106 17.74 16.05 14.71
CA GLU A 106 18.92 15.22 14.90
C GLU A 106 18.97 14.62 16.30
N GLU A 107 18.70 15.41 17.34
CA GLU A 107 18.62 14.96 18.73
C GLU A 107 17.50 13.94 18.95
N GLN A 108 16.41 14.00 18.19
CA GLN A 108 15.32 13.02 18.23
C GLN A 108 15.62 11.75 17.41
N GLY A 109 16.79 11.64 16.77
CA GLY A 109 17.15 10.50 15.96
C GLY A 109 16.36 10.35 14.65
N VAL A 110 15.82 11.49 14.14
CA VAL A 110 15.04 11.48 12.90
C VAL A 110 15.95 11.23 11.71
N GLY A 111 15.66 10.18 10.95
CA GLY A 111 16.34 9.84 9.69
C GLY A 111 15.63 10.40 8.46
N GLY A 112 14.31 10.57 8.54
CA GLY A 112 13.47 11.12 7.47
C GLY A 112 12.07 11.42 7.93
N ILE A 113 11.29 12.06 7.07
CA ILE A 113 9.87 12.30 7.28
C ILE A 113 9.10 11.72 6.09
N GLY A 114 8.26 10.73 6.38
CA GLY A 114 7.34 10.14 5.41
C GLY A 114 6.07 10.98 5.27
N PHE A 115 5.55 11.04 4.04
CA PHE A 115 4.28 11.68 3.71
C PHE A 115 3.38 10.68 3.01
N GLY A 116 2.10 10.68 3.35
CA GLY A 116 1.20 9.75 2.70
C GLY A 116 -0.21 9.74 3.28
N TRP A 117 -0.85 8.60 3.10
CA TRP A 117 -2.24 8.37 3.49
C TRP A 117 -2.32 7.24 4.51
N ILE A 118 -3.11 7.45 5.55
CA ILE A 118 -3.51 6.41 6.50
C ILE A 118 -5.02 6.23 6.34
N ASN A 119 -5.42 5.03 5.94
CA ASN A 119 -6.82 4.66 5.75
C ASN A 119 -7.14 3.53 6.73
N LEU A 120 -8.10 3.76 7.61
CA LEU A 120 -8.63 2.77 8.54
C LEU A 120 -10.06 2.46 8.16
N HIS A 121 -10.40 1.19 8.07
CA HIS A 121 -11.75 0.71 7.80
C HIS A 121 -12.19 -0.20 8.95
N ARG A 122 -13.20 0.21 9.70
CA ARG A 122 -13.70 -0.54 10.86
C ARG A 122 -14.51 -1.74 10.41
N THR A 123 -13.86 -2.89 10.34
CA THR A 123 -14.46 -4.16 9.89
C THR A 123 -14.45 -5.25 10.94
N GLY A 124 -13.81 -5.00 12.10
CA GLY A 124 -13.41 -6.05 13.05
C GLY A 124 -12.27 -6.91 12.53
N GLY A 125 -11.70 -6.57 11.37
CA GLY A 125 -10.54 -7.23 10.76
C GLY A 125 -9.21 -6.62 11.23
N THR A 126 -8.12 -7.30 10.89
CA THR A 126 -6.77 -6.93 11.28
C THR A 126 -5.80 -6.90 10.09
N THR A 127 -6.30 -6.74 8.88
CA THR A 127 -5.45 -6.64 7.68
C THR A 127 -4.58 -5.39 7.79
N ARG A 128 -3.28 -5.53 7.57
CA ARG A 128 -2.29 -4.47 7.61
C ARG A 128 -1.54 -4.45 6.29
N ASP A 129 -1.75 -3.42 5.50
CA ASP A 129 -1.03 -3.19 4.24
C ASP A 129 -0.31 -1.84 4.34
N LEU A 130 1.01 -1.88 4.52
CA LEU A 130 1.87 -0.70 4.61
C LEU A 130 2.74 -0.66 3.37
N LEU A 131 2.43 0.26 2.45
CA LEU A 131 3.03 0.34 1.13
C LEU A 131 3.96 1.55 1.01
N GLU A 132 5.18 1.32 0.58
CA GLU A 132 5.99 2.37 0.00
C GLU A 132 5.64 2.50 -1.48
N TRP A 133 4.95 3.59 -1.85
CA TRP A 133 4.38 3.75 -3.18
C TRP A 133 4.63 5.15 -3.77
N PRO A 134 5.86 5.46 -4.18
CA PRO A 134 6.19 6.75 -4.78
C PRO A 134 5.74 6.87 -6.24
N TYR A 135 5.09 5.84 -6.78
CA TYR A 135 4.68 5.77 -8.18
C TYR A 135 3.36 6.49 -8.43
N ASP A 136 3.11 6.83 -9.69
CA ASP A 136 1.84 7.41 -10.12
C ASP A 136 0.66 6.49 -9.82
N VAL A 137 -0.45 7.10 -9.42
CA VAL A 137 -1.73 6.44 -9.15
C VAL A 137 -2.83 7.08 -9.98
N GLU A 138 -3.85 6.30 -10.33
CA GLU A 138 -5.03 6.85 -11.01
C GLU A 138 -5.81 7.75 -10.07
N GLN A 139 -6.29 8.89 -10.60
CA GLN A 139 -7.16 9.80 -9.87
C GLN A 139 -8.59 9.77 -10.44
N PRO A 140 -9.62 9.82 -9.59
CA PRO A 140 -9.56 9.84 -8.11
C PRO A 140 -9.13 8.50 -7.53
N ILE A 141 -8.36 8.50 -6.44
CA ILE A 141 -7.83 7.28 -5.82
C ILE A 141 -8.87 6.53 -4.95
N ALA A 142 -9.97 7.17 -4.57
CA ALA A 142 -10.97 6.59 -3.69
C ALA A 142 -11.51 5.20 -4.15
N PRO A 143 -11.79 4.95 -5.44
CA PRO A 143 -12.19 3.62 -5.90
C PRO A 143 -11.12 2.54 -5.65
N ALA A 144 -9.84 2.88 -5.76
CA ALA A 144 -8.76 1.93 -5.51
C ALA A 144 -8.60 1.60 -4.02
N ILE A 145 -8.86 2.57 -3.13
CA ILE A 145 -8.88 2.35 -1.67
C ILE A 145 -10.07 1.46 -1.28
N ALA A 146 -11.26 1.72 -1.85
CA ALA A 146 -12.43 0.88 -1.63
C ALA A 146 -12.20 -0.55 -2.16
N GLY A 147 -11.68 -0.70 -3.38
CA GLY A 147 -11.34 -1.98 -3.98
C GLY A 147 -10.29 -2.76 -3.17
N TRP A 148 -9.33 -2.06 -2.56
CA TRP A 148 -8.40 -2.69 -1.62
C TRP A 148 -9.13 -3.34 -0.44
N ALA A 149 -10.09 -2.66 0.17
CA ALA A 149 -10.84 -3.21 1.30
C ALA A 149 -11.68 -4.43 0.88
N GLU A 150 -12.29 -4.39 -0.31
CA GLU A 150 -13.02 -5.53 -0.89
C GLU A 150 -12.08 -6.72 -1.14
N SER A 151 -10.90 -6.49 -1.70
CA SER A 151 -9.87 -7.49 -1.95
C SER A 151 -9.34 -8.11 -0.66
N ALA A 152 -9.08 -7.28 0.36
CA ALA A 152 -8.64 -7.73 1.69
C ALA A 152 -9.70 -8.61 2.36
N ALA A 153 -10.99 -8.26 2.24
CA ALA A 153 -12.10 -9.07 2.74
C ALA A 153 -12.23 -10.39 1.98
N ALA A 154 -12.14 -10.36 0.65
CA ALA A 154 -12.22 -11.54 -0.19
C ALA A 154 -11.09 -12.54 0.09
N ALA A 155 -9.86 -12.06 0.21
CA ALA A 155 -8.69 -12.89 0.47
C ALA A 155 -8.80 -13.74 1.75
N ARG A 156 -9.53 -13.26 2.77
CA ARG A 156 -9.78 -14.01 4.01
C ARG A 156 -10.63 -15.29 3.82
N THR A 157 -11.37 -15.38 2.73
CA THR A 157 -12.30 -16.48 2.44
C THR A 157 -11.90 -17.31 1.25
N VAL A 158 -10.82 -16.95 0.55
CA VAL A 158 -10.31 -17.70 -0.60
C VAL A 158 -9.81 -19.08 -0.17
N GLY A 159 -10.20 -20.08 -0.95
CA GLY A 159 -9.78 -21.47 -0.77
C GLY A 159 -9.86 -22.24 -2.07
N PRO A 160 -9.57 -23.56 -2.03
CA PRO A 160 -9.56 -24.41 -3.22
C PRO A 160 -10.89 -24.48 -4.00
N ASP A 161 -11.99 -24.21 -3.31
CA ASP A 161 -13.35 -24.24 -3.89
C ASP A 161 -13.80 -22.86 -4.39
N SER A 162 -12.96 -21.83 -4.25
CA SER A 162 -13.29 -20.48 -4.71
C SER A 162 -13.21 -20.36 -6.22
N HIS A 163 -14.20 -19.71 -6.81
CA HIS A 163 -14.21 -19.31 -8.22
C HIS A 163 -13.67 -17.89 -8.32
N LEU A 164 -12.61 -17.70 -9.09
CA LEU A 164 -11.93 -16.44 -9.26
C LEU A 164 -11.95 -15.99 -10.72
N VAL A 165 -11.97 -14.68 -10.94
CA VAL A 165 -11.81 -14.07 -12.26
C VAL A 165 -10.62 -13.11 -12.26
N LEU A 166 -9.90 -13.10 -13.36
CA LEU A 166 -8.85 -12.12 -13.61
C LEU A 166 -9.50 -10.75 -13.79
N ARG A 167 -9.02 -9.74 -13.06
CA ARG A 167 -9.51 -8.39 -13.20
C ARG A 167 -9.23 -7.84 -14.61
N SER A 168 -10.21 -7.21 -15.23
CA SER A 168 -10.19 -6.84 -16.65
C SER A 168 -9.14 -5.80 -17.06
N ASP A 169 -8.56 -5.09 -16.08
CA ASP A 169 -7.49 -4.10 -16.30
C ASP A 169 -6.09 -4.67 -16.04
N VAL A 170 -5.96 -5.97 -15.81
CA VAL A 170 -4.66 -6.62 -15.66
C VAL A 170 -4.12 -7.03 -17.02
N VAL A 171 -2.86 -6.65 -17.27
CA VAL A 171 -2.12 -7.05 -18.47
C VAL A 171 -0.90 -7.86 -18.08
N GLN A 172 -0.45 -8.71 -18.99
CA GLN A 172 0.82 -9.45 -18.85
C GLN A 172 1.89 -8.83 -19.74
N GLU A 173 3.06 -8.62 -19.15
CA GLU A 173 4.28 -8.15 -19.83
C GLU A 173 5.31 -9.28 -19.73
N THR A 174 5.96 -9.64 -20.85
CA THR A 174 6.99 -10.67 -20.86
C THR A 174 8.26 -10.13 -21.48
N THR A 175 9.40 -10.54 -20.93
CA THR A 175 10.73 -10.26 -21.51
C THR A 175 11.50 -11.55 -21.66
N GLY A 176 12.37 -11.62 -22.69
CA GLY A 176 13.20 -12.78 -22.95
C GLY A 176 14.25 -12.51 -24.01
N ALA A 177 15.19 -13.42 -24.18
CA ALA A 177 16.16 -13.33 -25.25
C ALA A 177 15.47 -13.54 -26.61
N VAL A 178 15.98 -12.91 -27.65
CA VAL A 178 15.47 -13.11 -29.02
C VAL A 178 15.61 -14.59 -29.41
N GLY A 179 14.46 -15.22 -29.76
CA GLY A 179 14.39 -16.63 -30.13
C GLY A 179 14.31 -17.62 -28.97
N ALA A 180 14.18 -17.16 -27.72
CA ALA A 180 13.88 -18.04 -26.60
C ALA A 180 12.43 -18.53 -26.70
N GLU A 181 12.20 -19.82 -26.38
CA GLU A 181 10.85 -20.41 -26.31
C GLU A 181 10.08 -19.90 -25.08
N ASP A 182 10.79 -19.75 -23.95
CA ASP A 182 10.21 -19.29 -22.70
C ASP A 182 10.66 -17.86 -22.34
N PRO A 183 9.78 -17.03 -21.77
CA PRO A 183 10.17 -15.73 -21.25
C PRO A 183 11.08 -15.88 -20.02
N SER A 184 12.08 -15.00 -19.91
CA SER A 184 12.92 -14.92 -18.70
C SER A 184 12.22 -14.25 -17.53
N THR A 185 11.23 -13.39 -17.82
CA THR A 185 10.44 -12.67 -16.82
C THR A 185 9.00 -12.51 -17.29
N ILE A 186 8.07 -12.79 -16.39
CA ILE A 186 6.64 -12.53 -16.57
C ILE A 186 6.20 -11.58 -15.47
N VAL A 187 5.59 -10.47 -15.86
CA VAL A 187 5.02 -9.47 -14.94
C VAL A 187 3.54 -9.29 -15.27
N ILE A 188 2.69 -9.41 -14.26
CA ILE A 188 1.29 -8.99 -14.34
C ILE A 188 1.17 -7.58 -13.76
N ARG A 189 0.42 -6.70 -14.46
CA ARG A 189 0.30 -5.29 -14.09
C ARG A 189 -1.13 -4.82 -14.19
N GLN A 190 -1.59 -4.14 -13.12
CA GLN A 190 -2.85 -3.41 -13.12
C GLN A 190 -2.70 -2.10 -13.92
N GLN A 191 -3.68 -1.78 -14.75
CA GLN A 191 -3.68 -0.53 -15.53
C GLN A 191 -4.40 0.61 -14.78
N ARG A 192 -5.11 0.31 -13.69
CA ARG A 192 -5.90 1.26 -12.91
C ARG A 192 -5.52 1.26 -11.43
N GLY A 193 -6.00 2.27 -10.71
CA GLY A 193 -5.82 2.42 -9.28
C GLY A 193 -4.36 2.63 -8.89
N PHE A 194 -3.83 1.76 -8.07
CA PHE A 194 -2.42 1.78 -7.67
C PHE A 194 -1.46 1.33 -8.78
N ARG A 195 -1.95 0.70 -9.84
CA ARG A 195 -1.14 0.16 -10.94
C ARG A 195 -0.06 -0.79 -10.44
N ARG A 196 -0.42 -1.64 -9.48
CA ARG A 196 0.50 -2.65 -8.93
C ARG A 196 1.03 -3.54 -10.04
N ALA A 197 2.29 -3.95 -9.90
CA ALA A 197 2.93 -4.92 -10.77
C ALA A 197 3.56 -6.02 -9.93
N ARG A 198 3.40 -7.28 -10.37
CA ARG A 198 3.97 -8.43 -9.69
C ARG A 198 4.67 -9.33 -10.70
N GLN A 199 5.92 -9.67 -10.42
CA GLN A 199 6.61 -10.72 -11.16
C GLN A 199 6.06 -12.06 -10.69
N VAL A 200 5.72 -12.91 -11.64
CA VAL A 200 5.15 -14.23 -11.41
C VAL A 200 5.92 -15.28 -12.24
N ASP A 201 5.80 -16.53 -11.86
CA ASP A 201 6.34 -17.63 -12.66
C ASP A 201 5.32 -18.11 -13.72
N THR A 202 5.73 -19.08 -14.52
CA THR A 202 4.90 -19.64 -15.61
C THR A 202 3.64 -20.33 -15.06
N VAL A 203 3.71 -20.96 -13.89
CA VAL A 203 2.55 -21.65 -13.29
C VAL A 203 1.52 -20.62 -12.83
N THR A 204 1.95 -19.62 -12.08
CA THR A 204 1.07 -18.53 -11.62
C THR A 204 0.45 -17.81 -12.81
N ALA A 205 1.24 -17.48 -13.84
CA ALA A 205 0.73 -16.82 -15.04
C ALA A 205 -0.34 -17.67 -15.76
N ALA A 206 -0.11 -18.98 -15.87
CA ALA A 206 -1.07 -19.90 -16.50
C ALA A 206 -2.37 -19.99 -15.69
N VAL A 207 -2.29 -20.14 -14.36
CA VAL A 207 -3.47 -20.19 -13.49
C VAL A 207 -4.24 -18.87 -13.54
N VAL A 208 -3.55 -17.74 -13.39
CA VAL A 208 -4.17 -16.39 -13.45
C VAL A 208 -4.86 -16.16 -14.79
N GLY A 209 -4.21 -16.54 -15.90
CA GLY A 209 -4.80 -16.41 -17.24
C GLY A 209 -6.02 -17.30 -17.48
N ALA A 210 -6.17 -18.38 -16.72
CA ALA A 210 -7.30 -19.31 -16.79
C ALA A 210 -8.39 -19.03 -15.76
N CYS A 211 -8.23 -18.01 -14.90
CA CYS A 211 -9.24 -17.56 -13.95
C CYS A 211 -10.35 -16.78 -14.68
N ASP A 212 -11.34 -17.49 -15.20
CA ASP A 212 -12.54 -16.94 -15.88
C ASP A 212 -13.83 -17.10 -15.04
N GLY A 213 -13.72 -17.73 -13.87
CA GLY A 213 -14.83 -18.00 -12.96
C GLY A 213 -15.54 -19.34 -13.17
N ASP A 214 -15.21 -20.10 -14.20
CA ASP A 214 -15.90 -21.34 -14.53
C ASP A 214 -15.47 -22.51 -13.64
N LEU A 215 -14.18 -22.57 -13.29
CA LEU A 215 -13.60 -23.65 -12.47
C LEU A 215 -13.21 -23.14 -11.07
N PRO A 216 -13.38 -23.98 -10.03
CA PRO A 216 -12.81 -23.71 -8.72
C PRO A 216 -11.28 -23.68 -8.78
N LEU A 217 -10.66 -22.88 -7.92
CA LEU A 217 -9.22 -22.62 -7.91
C LEU A 217 -8.37 -23.89 -7.76
N GLY A 218 -8.77 -24.83 -6.87
CA GLY A 218 -8.05 -26.08 -6.67
C GLY A 218 -7.99 -26.95 -7.93
N PRO A 219 -9.14 -27.33 -8.54
CA PRO A 219 -9.18 -28.00 -9.85
C PRO A 219 -8.44 -27.28 -10.97
N LEU A 220 -8.43 -25.93 -10.96
CA LEU A 220 -7.71 -25.16 -11.95
C LEU A 220 -6.18 -25.32 -11.80
N VAL A 221 -5.67 -25.24 -10.55
CA VAL A 221 -4.25 -25.51 -10.24
C VAL A 221 -3.85 -26.93 -10.65
N ASP A 222 -4.73 -27.94 -10.40
CA ASP A 222 -4.48 -29.32 -10.80
C ASP A 222 -4.38 -29.47 -12.32
N ALA A 223 -5.28 -28.82 -13.06
CA ALA A 223 -5.29 -28.86 -14.52
C ALA A 223 -4.00 -28.26 -15.11
N VAL A 224 -3.55 -27.11 -14.58
CA VAL A 224 -2.27 -26.51 -14.95
C VAL A 224 -1.10 -27.45 -14.61
N GLY A 225 -1.15 -28.09 -13.42
CA GLY A 225 -0.15 -29.07 -13.01
C GLY A 225 -0.03 -30.24 -14.00
N GLN A 226 -1.16 -30.79 -14.44
CA GLN A 226 -1.19 -31.88 -15.45
C GLN A 226 -0.55 -31.42 -16.77
N LEU A 227 -0.86 -30.19 -17.23
CA LEU A 227 -0.27 -29.66 -18.48
C LEU A 227 1.25 -29.45 -18.38
N LEU A 228 1.76 -29.15 -17.20
CA LEU A 228 3.19 -28.91 -16.94
C LEU A 228 3.91 -30.19 -16.43
N GLU A 229 3.24 -31.32 -16.42
CA GLU A 229 3.77 -32.63 -15.92
C GLU A 229 4.30 -32.53 -14.48
N ARG A 230 3.61 -31.76 -13.60
CA ARG A 230 3.94 -31.56 -12.20
C ARG A 230 2.92 -32.21 -11.27
N ASP A 231 3.34 -32.58 -10.06
CA ASP A 231 2.47 -33.13 -9.03
C ASP A 231 1.47 -32.10 -8.51
N ALA A 232 0.17 -32.39 -8.67
CA ALA A 232 -0.91 -31.45 -8.32
C ALA A 232 -0.95 -31.10 -6.82
N ALA A 233 -0.66 -32.06 -5.93
CA ALA A 233 -0.71 -31.81 -4.49
C ALA A 233 0.38 -30.80 -4.07
N SER A 234 1.61 -30.98 -4.57
CA SER A 234 2.73 -30.07 -4.33
C SER A 234 2.44 -28.68 -4.91
N LEU A 235 1.78 -28.59 -6.06
CA LEU A 235 1.41 -27.30 -6.65
C LEU A 235 0.37 -26.56 -5.81
N ARG A 236 -0.65 -27.23 -5.32
CA ARG A 236 -1.65 -26.59 -4.45
C ARG A 236 -1.02 -26.01 -3.18
N GLU A 237 -0.09 -26.74 -2.56
CA GLU A 237 0.59 -26.28 -1.34
C GLU A 237 1.37 -24.98 -1.58
N VAL A 238 2.03 -24.88 -2.73
CA VAL A 238 2.86 -23.71 -3.09
C VAL A 238 2.02 -22.55 -3.61
N TYR A 239 1.10 -22.80 -4.54
CA TYR A 239 0.45 -21.73 -5.31
C TYR A 239 -0.87 -21.21 -4.71
N LEU A 240 -1.62 -21.98 -3.90
CA LEU A 240 -2.82 -21.44 -3.26
C LEU A 240 -2.56 -20.23 -2.36
N PRO A 241 -1.50 -20.21 -1.52
CA PRO A 241 -1.14 -19.02 -0.78
C PRO A 241 -0.81 -17.82 -1.69
N GLU A 242 -0.02 -18.03 -2.74
CA GLU A 242 0.33 -16.96 -3.69
C GLU A 242 -0.90 -16.41 -4.42
N LEU A 243 -1.82 -17.28 -4.86
CA LEU A 243 -3.07 -16.85 -5.50
C LEU A 243 -3.98 -16.10 -4.53
N THR A 244 -3.96 -16.46 -3.25
CA THR A 244 -4.66 -15.70 -2.19
C THR A 244 -4.07 -14.30 -2.02
N GLU A 245 -2.73 -14.16 -2.09
CA GLU A 245 -2.08 -12.86 -2.09
C GLU A 245 -2.46 -12.04 -3.33
N LEU A 246 -2.55 -12.66 -4.51
CA LEU A 246 -3.02 -11.97 -5.73
C LEU A 246 -4.46 -11.47 -5.61
N VAL A 247 -5.31 -12.15 -4.84
CA VAL A 247 -6.65 -11.63 -4.49
C VAL A 247 -6.52 -10.44 -3.53
N ALA A 248 -5.70 -10.53 -2.48
CA ALA A 248 -5.50 -9.43 -1.54
C ALA A 248 -4.94 -8.18 -2.22
N GLU A 249 -4.06 -8.35 -3.21
CA GLU A 249 -3.49 -7.26 -4.01
C GLU A 249 -4.44 -6.75 -5.12
N GLY A 250 -5.56 -7.44 -5.36
CA GLY A 250 -6.58 -7.05 -6.34
C GLY A 250 -6.20 -7.37 -7.79
N PHE A 251 -5.41 -8.41 -8.06
CA PHE A 251 -5.22 -8.95 -9.42
C PHE A 251 -6.34 -9.93 -9.80
N LEU A 252 -6.82 -10.69 -8.82
CA LEU A 252 -7.93 -11.62 -8.94
C LEU A 252 -9.09 -11.16 -8.05
N GLU A 253 -10.32 -11.44 -8.47
CA GLU A 253 -11.54 -11.14 -7.72
C GLU A 253 -12.46 -12.36 -7.69
N PRO A 254 -13.30 -12.57 -6.64
CA PRO A 254 -14.30 -13.63 -6.63
C PRO A 254 -15.28 -13.47 -7.80
N ALA A 255 -15.63 -14.61 -8.45
CA ALA A 255 -16.61 -14.61 -9.51
C ALA A 255 -17.99 -14.12 -8.99
N GLY A 256 -18.66 -13.26 -9.75
CA GLY A 256 -19.95 -12.70 -9.38
C GLY A 256 -19.90 -11.46 -8.49
N THR A 257 -18.73 -10.91 -8.21
CA THR A 257 -18.59 -9.62 -7.54
C THR A 257 -19.12 -8.49 -8.44
N PRO A 258 -20.10 -7.69 -8.01
CA PRO A 258 -20.56 -6.55 -8.80
C PRO A 258 -19.42 -5.55 -8.96
N ARG A 259 -19.13 -5.13 -10.18
CA ARG A 259 -18.08 -4.13 -10.43
C ARG A 259 -18.53 -2.77 -9.93
N ALA A 260 -17.75 -2.13 -9.07
CA ALA A 260 -17.96 -0.74 -8.70
C ALA A 260 -17.69 0.13 -9.93
N GLY A 261 -18.75 0.61 -10.59
CA GLY A 261 -18.66 1.61 -11.66
C GLY A 261 -19.12 1.19 -13.06
N GLU A 262 -20.02 0.20 -13.19
CA GLU A 262 -20.89 0.10 -14.38
C GLU A 262 -22.16 0.93 -14.23
#